data_9360ef43cb58de0e3276b3b5955647f0
#
_entry.id   9360ef43cb58de0e3276b3b5955647f0
#
_cell.length_a   1.000
_cell.length_b   1.000
_cell.length_c   1.000
_cell.angle_alpha   90.00
_cell.angle_beta   90.00
_cell.angle_gamma   90.00
#
_symmetry.space_group_name_H-M   'P 1'
#
loop_
_entity.id
_entity.type
_entity.pdbx_description
1 polymer ?
#
loop_
_entity_poly.entity_id
_entity_poly.type
_entity_poly.pdbx_seq_one_letter_code
_entity_poly.pdbx_strand_id
1 'polypeptide(L)'
;MPRDRTRVDVLVLGAGAAGLAAARDLSHAGLRVTIIEARPRVGGRVLTLHDPRAPIPLELGAEFIHGETAETLSLAQAAGLAVLELPDTHELASAGRFKPMGDFWAVIDRMNRDLARRVARRGKDFPVSEYLESASVPASRRGMLRDFLQGFYAAHPDRLSAKSLAVETEGGDEEDEVEGKQFRIANGGDALMKWLRDGLDPDRTEVRLSSVAKSVQWKRGAVSVACHGGDRAPLPTVRARAALITLPLAVLKAGVVRFDPALPAKQRALAGIETGQVFKIVLRFREAFWERPEFLKERREQSGGAGGGSNGSGLNILHAHGAEVPTWWTSLPVRSPVLVGYVGAVAAEQLLAEDPPSRLERSLVALSEVLAVPRRELEQQLDASASHDWHADPFARGAYSYIGVGGTSAPRALARPVDGTLFFAGEATNGAEIGTVAGALSSGRRAAREVLKALR
;
A
#
# COMPACT_ATOMS: atom_id res chain seq x y z
N MET A 1 23.15 6.36 40.02
CA MET A 1 21.73 6.31 40.42
C MET A 1 21.06 5.18 39.65
N PRO A 2 20.34 4.28 40.30
CA PRO A 2 19.59 3.24 39.57
C PRO A 2 18.57 3.94 38.66
N ARG A 3 18.64 3.69 37.36
CA ARG A 3 17.66 4.22 36.40
C ARG A 3 16.31 3.60 36.77
N ASP A 4 15.34 4.48 37.01
CA ASP A 4 13.95 4.07 37.25
C ASP A 4 13.46 3.15 36.13
N ARG A 5 13.25 1.86 36.44
CA ARG A 5 12.86 0.83 35.50
C ARG A 5 11.46 1.02 34.93
N THR A 6 10.67 1.97 35.44
CA THR A 6 9.27 2.21 35.05
C THR A 6 9.12 3.30 33.98
N ARG A 7 10.17 4.08 33.68
CA ARG A 7 10.08 5.24 32.80
C ARG A 7 10.26 4.83 31.34
N VAL A 8 9.22 5.02 30.51
CA VAL A 8 9.26 4.89 29.05
C VAL A 8 9.99 6.10 28.45
N ASP A 9 10.92 5.87 27.52
CA ASP A 9 11.59 6.94 26.77
C ASP A 9 10.75 7.38 25.58
N VAL A 10 10.22 6.43 24.80
CA VAL A 10 9.48 6.70 23.57
C VAL A 10 8.19 5.90 23.51
N LEU A 11 7.08 6.58 23.21
CA LEU A 11 5.83 5.93 22.80
C LEU A 11 5.78 5.87 21.27
N VAL A 12 5.48 4.70 20.73
CA VAL A 12 5.20 4.52 19.31
C VAL A 12 3.71 4.24 19.13
N LEU A 13 3.01 5.10 18.40
CA LEU A 13 1.58 4.95 18.12
C LEU A 13 1.38 4.26 16.76
N GLY A 14 1.10 2.97 16.80
CA GLY A 14 0.93 2.07 15.66
C GLY A 14 2.05 1.03 15.57
N ALA A 15 1.66 -0.25 15.40
CA ALA A 15 2.56 -1.39 15.16
C ALA A 15 2.53 -1.83 13.68
N GLY A 16 2.40 -0.90 12.75
CA GLY A 16 2.62 -1.13 11.32
C GLY A 16 4.12 -1.15 10.97
N ALA A 17 4.46 -1.28 9.70
CA ALA A 17 5.84 -1.36 9.21
C ALA A 17 6.73 -0.22 9.77
N ALA A 18 6.28 1.04 9.70
CA ALA A 18 7.03 2.18 10.21
C ALA A 18 7.27 2.11 11.73
N GLY A 19 6.23 1.78 12.50
CA GLY A 19 6.32 1.70 13.95
C GLY A 19 7.22 0.58 14.43
N LEU A 20 7.13 -0.59 13.82
CA LEU A 20 7.97 -1.76 14.14
C LEU A 20 9.44 -1.51 13.78
N ALA A 21 9.71 -0.98 12.58
CA ALA A 21 11.08 -0.65 12.18
C ALA A 21 11.72 0.38 13.13
N ALA A 22 10.98 1.44 13.47
CA ALA A 22 11.48 2.46 14.40
C ALA A 22 11.69 1.91 15.81
N ALA A 23 10.73 1.16 16.35
CA ALA A 23 10.83 0.61 17.70
C ALA A 23 12.02 -0.35 17.83
N ARG A 24 12.31 -1.14 16.79
CA ARG A 24 13.48 -2.01 16.75
C ARG A 24 14.78 -1.20 16.85
N ASP A 25 14.97 -0.19 15.99
CA ASP A 25 16.16 0.66 16.01
C ASP A 25 16.32 1.39 17.36
N LEU A 26 15.21 1.90 17.93
CA LEU A 26 15.21 2.61 19.21
C LEU A 26 15.57 1.70 20.40
N SER A 27 14.97 0.49 20.45
CA SER A 27 15.22 -0.46 21.55
C SER A 27 16.65 -1.00 21.50
N HIS A 28 17.17 -1.32 20.32
CA HIS A 28 18.57 -1.73 20.15
C HIS A 28 19.57 -0.60 20.47
N ALA A 29 19.16 0.66 20.30
CA ALA A 29 19.95 1.81 20.76
C ALA A 29 19.85 2.06 22.28
N GLY A 30 19.17 1.22 23.02
CA GLY A 30 19.09 1.23 24.50
C GLY A 30 17.94 2.05 25.08
N LEU A 31 17.00 2.55 24.27
CA LEU A 31 15.82 3.27 24.75
C LEU A 31 14.71 2.29 25.16
N ARG A 32 13.88 2.71 26.12
CA ARG A 32 12.67 2.00 26.51
C ARG A 32 11.51 2.47 25.66
N VAL A 33 10.91 1.54 24.94
CA VAL A 33 9.86 1.79 23.94
C VAL A 33 8.58 1.10 24.39
N THR A 34 7.46 1.80 24.34
CA THR A 34 6.12 1.17 24.40
C THR A 34 5.42 1.44 23.07
N ILE A 35 5.01 0.37 22.40
CA ILE A 35 4.20 0.43 21.19
C ILE A 35 2.73 0.29 21.61
N ILE A 36 1.88 1.20 21.12
CA ILE A 36 0.43 1.18 21.29
C ILE A 36 -0.21 0.88 19.94
N GLU A 37 -0.88 -0.27 19.85
CA GLU A 37 -1.54 -0.73 18.63
C GLU A 37 -3.04 -0.98 18.88
N ALA A 38 -3.86 -0.40 18.01
CA ALA A 38 -5.32 -0.49 18.14
C ALA A 38 -5.88 -1.88 17.84
N ARG A 39 -5.21 -2.64 16.95
CA ARG A 39 -5.62 -3.98 16.55
C ARG A 39 -5.08 -5.06 17.51
N PRO A 40 -5.67 -6.26 17.52
CA PRO A 40 -5.12 -7.42 18.25
C PRO A 40 -3.91 -8.05 17.53
N ARG A 41 -3.36 -7.40 16.50
CA ARG A 41 -2.24 -7.86 15.69
C ARG A 41 -1.32 -6.70 15.28
N VAL A 42 -0.08 -7.02 14.97
CA VAL A 42 0.87 -6.10 14.30
C VAL A 42 0.65 -6.08 12.78
N GLY A 43 1.38 -5.24 12.05
CA GLY A 43 1.43 -5.17 10.59
C GLY A 43 0.58 -4.05 9.96
N GLY A 44 -0.43 -3.55 10.69
CA GLY A 44 -1.28 -2.46 10.16
C GLY A 44 -1.99 -2.86 8.86
N ARG A 45 -1.67 -2.17 7.73
CA ARG A 45 -2.21 -2.43 6.39
C ARG A 45 -1.52 -3.58 5.63
N VAL A 46 -0.52 -4.21 6.20
CA VAL A 46 -0.06 -5.55 5.81
C VAL A 46 -0.95 -6.56 6.51
N LEU A 47 -1.73 -7.30 5.74
CA LEU A 47 -2.70 -8.28 6.24
C LEU A 47 -2.68 -9.50 5.34
N THR A 48 -2.17 -10.58 5.86
CA THR A 48 -2.05 -11.87 5.20
C THR A 48 -3.02 -12.88 5.81
N LEU A 49 -3.79 -13.54 4.97
CA LEU A 49 -4.65 -14.67 5.35
C LEU A 49 -3.91 -15.98 5.04
N HIS A 50 -3.67 -16.77 6.07
CA HIS A 50 -3.09 -18.10 5.93
C HIS A 50 -4.23 -19.13 5.83
N ASP A 51 -4.67 -19.42 4.60
CA ASP A 51 -5.65 -20.48 4.33
C ASP A 51 -4.90 -21.80 4.08
N PRO A 52 -5.13 -22.85 4.88
CA PRO A 52 -4.42 -24.13 4.74
C PRO A 52 -4.71 -24.85 3.41
N ARG A 53 -5.75 -24.42 2.69
CA ARG A 53 -6.11 -24.95 1.37
C ARG A 53 -5.51 -24.16 0.22
N ALA A 54 -4.85 -23.02 0.49
CA ALA A 54 -4.12 -22.26 -0.52
C ALA A 54 -2.63 -22.60 -0.45
N PRO A 55 -1.96 -22.84 -1.59
CA PRO A 55 -0.53 -23.18 -1.62
C PRO A 55 0.39 -22.02 -1.26
N ILE A 56 -0.17 -20.81 -1.23
CA ILE A 56 0.52 -19.58 -0.82
C ILE A 56 -0.37 -18.77 0.13
N PRO A 57 0.21 -17.93 0.99
CA PRO A 57 -0.54 -16.95 1.75
C PRO A 57 -1.32 -15.98 0.84
N LEU A 58 -2.50 -15.56 1.29
CA LEU A 58 -3.39 -14.68 0.56
C LEU A 58 -3.30 -13.26 1.13
N GLU A 59 -2.85 -12.31 0.31
CA GLU A 59 -2.67 -10.93 0.75
C GLU A 59 -3.98 -10.13 0.62
N LEU A 60 -4.53 -9.72 1.75
CA LEU A 60 -5.70 -8.84 1.81
C LEU A 60 -5.32 -7.35 1.91
N GLY A 61 -4.05 -7.05 2.13
CA GLY A 61 -3.47 -5.71 2.16
C GLY A 61 -2.39 -5.54 1.09
N ALA A 62 -1.28 -4.88 1.48
CA ALA A 62 -0.10 -4.73 0.64
C ALA A 62 0.44 -6.11 0.24
N GLU A 63 0.77 -6.28 -1.03
CA GLU A 63 1.21 -7.56 -1.60
C GLU A 63 2.58 -7.45 -2.28
N PHE A 64 2.73 -6.45 -3.15
CA PHE A 64 3.91 -6.34 -3.99
C PHE A 64 4.99 -5.45 -3.38
N ILE A 65 6.23 -5.81 -3.63
CA ILE A 65 7.40 -4.95 -3.51
C ILE A 65 7.66 -4.45 -4.93
N HIS A 66 7.50 -3.14 -5.15
CA HIS A 66 7.72 -2.51 -6.45
C HIS A 66 9.17 -2.04 -6.55
N GLY A 67 9.87 -2.44 -7.61
CA GLY A 67 11.27 -2.15 -7.81
C GLY A 67 12.20 -2.88 -6.82
N GLU A 68 13.50 -2.74 -7.02
CA GLU A 68 14.52 -3.31 -6.14
C GLU A 68 14.75 -2.41 -4.90
N THR A 69 13.70 -2.17 -4.12
CA THR A 69 13.80 -1.35 -2.90
C THR A 69 14.76 -2.01 -1.89
N ALA A 70 15.99 -1.50 -1.83
CA ALA A 70 17.07 -2.05 -1.00
C ALA A 70 16.67 -2.20 0.47
N GLU A 71 15.85 -1.29 0.99
CA GLU A 71 15.33 -1.33 2.36
C GLU A 71 14.51 -2.60 2.62
N THR A 72 13.49 -2.88 1.80
CA THR A 72 12.58 -4.01 2.00
C THR A 72 13.29 -5.33 1.70
N LEU A 73 14.06 -5.40 0.61
CA LEU A 73 14.78 -6.60 0.21
C LEU A 73 15.86 -6.99 1.22
N SER A 74 16.63 -6.03 1.76
CA SER A 74 17.63 -6.30 2.80
C SER A 74 17.01 -6.80 4.10
N LEU A 75 15.84 -6.25 4.48
CA LEU A 75 15.11 -6.74 5.66
C LEU A 75 14.54 -8.14 5.44
N ALA A 76 13.99 -8.43 4.26
CA ALA A 76 13.50 -9.77 3.92
C ALA A 76 14.66 -10.78 3.93
N GLN A 77 15.82 -10.42 3.38
CA GLN A 77 17.02 -11.25 3.42
C GLN A 77 17.50 -11.47 4.86
N ALA A 78 17.58 -10.44 5.68
CA ALA A 78 17.96 -10.55 7.09
C ALA A 78 16.98 -11.41 7.90
N ALA A 79 15.72 -11.44 7.50
CA ALA A 79 14.67 -12.28 8.07
C ALA A 79 14.69 -13.71 7.54
N GLY A 80 15.56 -14.06 6.58
CA GLY A 80 15.58 -15.36 5.92
C GLY A 80 14.32 -15.67 5.12
N LEU A 81 13.60 -14.63 4.65
CA LEU A 81 12.37 -14.78 3.89
C LEU A 81 12.69 -14.93 2.39
N ALA A 82 12.06 -15.89 1.75
CA ALA A 82 12.14 -16.05 0.31
C ALA A 82 11.34 -14.93 -0.39
N VAL A 83 12.01 -14.23 -1.29
CA VAL A 83 11.40 -13.20 -2.15
C VAL A 83 11.32 -13.77 -3.56
N LEU A 84 10.14 -13.76 -4.14
CA LEU A 84 9.85 -14.25 -5.48
C LEU A 84 9.72 -13.06 -6.43
N GLU A 85 10.51 -13.05 -7.50
CA GLU A 85 10.32 -12.12 -8.61
C GLU A 85 9.09 -12.55 -9.42
N LEU A 86 8.22 -11.60 -9.76
CA LEU A 86 7.04 -11.86 -10.57
C LEU A 86 7.39 -11.74 -12.06
N PRO A 87 6.77 -12.57 -12.93
CA PRO A 87 6.87 -12.35 -14.36
C PRO A 87 6.28 -10.97 -14.72
N ASP A 88 7.00 -10.16 -15.48
CA ASP A 88 6.49 -8.90 -16.02
C ASP A 88 5.68 -9.15 -17.31
N THR A 89 4.58 -9.89 -17.18
CA THR A 89 3.68 -10.20 -18.30
C THR A 89 2.30 -9.60 -18.06
N HIS A 90 2.01 -8.57 -18.85
CA HIS A 90 0.75 -7.84 -18.86
C HIS A 90 -0.02 -8.17 -20.13
N GLU A 91 -1.30 -8.53 -20.00
CA GLU A 91 -2.19 -8.80 -21.10
C GLU A 91 -3.46 -7.93 -21.00
N LEU A 92 -3.93 -7.45 -22.12
CA LEU A 92 -5.23 -6.77 -22.24
C LEU A 92 -6.30 -7.77 -22.62
N ALA A 93 -7.30 -7.91 -21.76
CA ALA A 93 -8.51 -8.67 -22.06
C ALA A 93 -9.55 -7.77 -22.77
N SER A 94 -10.07 -8.24 -23.86
CA SER A 94 -11.17 -7.59 -24.58
C SER A 94 -12.04 -8.64 -25.25
N ALA A 95 -13.30 -8.72 -24.88
CA ALA A 95 -14.26 -9.71 -25.41
C ALA A 95 -13.70 -11.15 -25.38
N GLY A 96 -13.08 -11.55 -24.27
CA GLY A 96 -12.51 -12.89 -24.08
C GLY A 96 -11.22 -13.16 -24.84
N ARG A 97 -10.61 -12.16 -25.46
CA ARG A 97 -9.31 -12.25 -26.15
C ARG A 97 -8.23 -11.57 -25.32
N PHE A 98 -7.05 -12.19 -25.23
CA PHE A 98 -5.92 -11.69 -24.50
C PHE A 98 -4.82 -11.24 -25.47
N LYS A 99 -4.39 -9.99 -25.34
CA LYS A 99 -3.32 -9.40 -26.14
C LYS A 99 -2.19 -8.96 -25.24
N PRO A 100 -0.92 -9.31 -25.53
CA PRO A 100 0.22 -8.80 -24.80
C PRO A 100 0.26 -7.26 -24.79
N MET A 101 0.62 -6.68 -23.66
CA MET A 101 0.84 -5.24 -23.49
C MET A 101 2.35 -4.96 -23.41
N GLY A 102 3.10 -5.33 -24.45
CA GLY A 102 4.57 -5.31 -24.46
C GLY A 102 5.23 -3.94 -24.29
N ASP A 103 4.48 -2.85 -24.41
CA ASP A 103 4.96 -1.47 -24.22
C ASP A 103 4.30 -0.76 -23.03
N PHE A 104 3.72 -1.52 -22.09
CA PHE A 104 2.95 -0.98 -20.96
C PHE A 104 3.76 0.06 -20.18
N TRP A 105 4.91 -0.31 -19.65
CA TRP A 105 5.77 0.59 -18.86
C TRP A 105 6.30 1.76 -19.70
N ALA A 106 6.68 1.53 -20.96
CA ALA A 106 7.11 2.60 -21.84
C ALA A 106 6.04 3.66 -22.11
N VAL A 107 4.76 3.30 -22.04
CA VAL A 107 3.64 4.25 -22.11
C VAL A 107 3.53 5.07 -20.84
N ILE A 108 3.71 4.44 -19.67
CA ILE A 108 3.71 5.12 -18.37
C ILE A 108 4.87 6.12 -18.27
N ASP A 109 6.09 5.70 -18.61
CA ASP A 109 7.27 6.58 -18.61
C ASP A 109 7.10 7.78 -19.56
N ARG A 110 6.50 7.54 -20.73
CA ARG A 110 6.17 8.65 -21.64
C ARG A 110 5.20 9.63 -20.99
N MET A 111 4.17 9.14 -20.30
CA MET A 111 3.25 9.99 -19.55
C MET A 111 4.01 10.80 -18.50
N ASN A 112 4.87 10.18 -17.69
CA ASN A 112 5.63 10.85 -16.64
C ASN A 112 6.56 11.92 -17.21
N ARG A 113 7.29 11.63 -18.30
CA ARG A 113 8.12 12.62 -19.01
C ARG A 113 7.29 13.78 -19.60
N ASP A 114 6.10 13.51 -20.13
CA ASP A 114 5.21 14.55 -20.64
C ASP A 114 4.67 15.43 -19.52
N LEU A 115 4.32 14.84 -18.38
CA LEU A 115 3.90 15.58 -17.20
C LEU A 115 5.03 16.48 -16.68
N ALA A 116 6.27 15.97 -16.57
CA ALA A 116 7.44 16.74 -16.16
C ALA A 116 7.65 17.98 -17.05
N ARG A 117 7.62 17.79 -18.39
CA ARG A 117 7.72 18.89 -19.35
C ARG A 117 6.62 19.93 -19.21
N ARG A 118 5.38 19.49 -18.91
CA ARG A 118 4.25 20.41 -18.73
C ARG A 118 4.33 21.17 -17.41
N VAL A 119 4.70 20.50 -16.32
CA VAL A 119 4.93 21.13 -15.02
C VAL A 119 6.00 22.20 -15.13
N ALA A 120 7.15 21.87 -15.77
CA ALA A 120 8.23 22.82 -15.98
C ALA A 120 7.78 24.05 -16.78
N ARG A 121 7.02 23.87 -17.88
CA ARG A 121 6.51 24.99 -18.71
C ARG A 121 5.48 25.84 -17.99
N ARG A 122 4.58 25.24 -17.18
CA ARG A 122 3.52 25.97 -16.46
C ARG A 122 4.04 26.68 -15.20
N GLY A 123 5.15 26.22 -14.62
CA GLY A 123 5.69 26.70 -13.36
C GLY A 123 4.78 26.45 -12.14
N LYS A 124 3.68 25.71 -12.33
CA LYS A 124 2.69 25.37 -11.29
C LYS A 124 2.15 23.95 -11.48
N ASP A 125 1.72 23.37 -10.39
CA ASP A 125 1.06 22.07 -10.35
C ASP A 125 -0.38 22.11 -10.93
N PHE A 126 -0.88 20.96 -11.37
CA PHE A 126 -2.23 20.79 -11.92
C PHE A 126 -2.71 19.34 -11.75
N PRO A 127 -4.03 19.06 -11.83
CA PRO A 127 -4.54 17.70 -11.74
C PRO A 127 -4.21 16.89 -12.99
N VAL A 128 -3.86 15.61 -12.81
CA VAL A 128 -3.48 14.73 -13.93
C VAL A 128 -4.61 14.54 -14.93
N SER A 129 -5.87 14.70 -14.54
CA SER A 129 -7.03 14.69 -15.45
C SER A 129 -6.89 15.70 -16.62
N GLU A 130 -6.34 16.90 -16.37
CA GLU A 130 -6.07 17.86 -17.45
C GLU A 130 -5.08 17.32 -18.50
N TYR A 131 -4.13 16.47 -18.08
CA TYR A 131 -3.25 15.80 -19.01
C TYR A 131 -3.99 14.74 -19.82
N LEU A 132 -4.77 13.88 -19.17
CA LEU A 132 -5.53 12.82 -19.84
C LEU A 132 -6.48 13.34 -20.90
N GLU A 133 -7.09 14.50 -20.66
CA GLU A 133 -8.05 15.13 -21.59
C GLU A 133 -7.39 15.93 -22.71
N SER A 134 -6.09 16.15 -22.62
CA SER A 134 -5.36 16.94 -23.61
C SER A 134 -5.22 16.22 -24.97
N ALA A 135 -5.05 17.00 -26.02
CA ALA A 135 -4.84 16.50 -27.38
C ALA A 135 -3.55 15.66 -27.55
N SER A 136 -2.58 15.78 -26.64
CA SER A 136 -1.34 14.97 -26.68
C SER A 136 -1.54 13.52 -26.23
N VAL A 137 -2.66 13.20 -25.60
CA VAL A 137 -3.00 11.82 -25.20
C VAL A 137 -3.98 11.25 -26.23
N PRO A 138 -3.57 10.26 -27.03
CA PRO A 138 -4.46 9.60 -27.98
C PRO A 138 -5.69 9.01 -27.27
N ALA A 139 -6.86 9.14 -27.86
CA ALA A 139 -8.12 8.63 -27.27
C ALA A 139 -8.03 7.14 -26.93
N SER A 140 -7.34 6.34 -27.75
CA SER A 140 -7.11 4.91 -27.53
C SER A 140 -6.28 4.58 -26.28
N ARG A 141 -5.51 5.53 -25.75
CA ARG A 141 -4.66 5.33 -24.54
C ARG A 141 -5.25 5.93 -23.27
N ARG A 142 -6.26 6.80 -23.38
CA ARG A 142 -6.85 7.49 -22.22
C ARG A 142 -7.42 6.52 -21.18
N GLY A 143 -8.11 5.49 -21.65
CA GLY A 143 -8.68 4.45 -20.78
C GLY A 143 -7.59 3.74 -19.97
N MET A 144 -6.59 3.21 -20.66
CA MET A 144 -5.44 2.52 -20.02
C MET A 144 -4.74 3.40 -18.98
N LEU A 145 -4.39 4.65 -19.34
CA LEU A 145 -3.72 5.57 -18.42
C LEU A 145 -4.59 5.93 -17.23
N ARG A 146 -5.90 6.11 -17.44
CA ARG A 146 -6.85 6.35 -16.33
C ARG A 146 -6.92 5.17 -15.40
N ASP A 147 -7.05 3.95 -15.91
CA ASP A 147 -7.13 2.73 -15.13
C ASP A 147 -5.82 2.49 -14.36
N PHE A 148 -4.66 2.78 -14.99
CA PHE A 148 -3.37 2.74 -14.32
C PHE A 148 -3.32 3.71 -13.14
N LEU A 149 -3.66 4.99 -13.34
CA LEU A 149 -3.62 5.99 -12.28
C LEU A 149 -4.57 5.66 -11.14
N GLN A 150 -5.77 5.19 -11.45
CA GLN A 150 -6.74 4.78 -10.44
C GLN A 150 -6.34 3.48 -9.74
N GLY A 151 -5.78 2.52 -10.46
CA GLY A 151 -5.34 1.23 -9.90
C GLY A 151 -4.04 1.38 -9.12
N PHE A 152 -2.98 1.84 -9.75
CA PHE A 152 -1.63 1.85 -9.17
C PHE A 152 -1.50 2.85 -8.01
N TYR A 153 -2.00 4.09 -8.20
CA TYR A 153 -1.96 5.14 -7.17
C TYR A 153 -3.22 5.18 -6.29
N ALA A 154 -4.25 4.38 -6.57
CA ALA A 154 -5.58 4.49 -5.95
C ALA A 154 -6.12 5.93 -5.98
N ALA A 155 -5.74 6.71 -6.99
CA ALA A 155 -5.91 8.16 -7.01
C ALA A 155 -7.06 8.59 -7.91
N HIS A 156 -7.80 9.61 -7.45
CA HIS A 156 -8.69 10.36 -8.32
C HIS A 156 -7.87 11.25 -9.25
N PRO A 157 -7.93 11.09 -10.59
CA PRO A 157 -7.13 11.88 -11.52
C PRO A 157 -7.33 13.40 -11.38
N ASP A 158 -8.52 13.82 -10.92
CA ASP A 158 -8.85 15.24 -10.66
C ASP A 158 -8.15 15.82 -9.42
N ARG A 159 -7.63 14.97 -8.55
CA ARG A 159 -6.95 15.36 -7.31
C ARG A 159 -5.47 15.03 -7.32
N LEU A 160 -5.04 14.09 -8.17
CA LEU A 160 -3.65 13.64 -8.24
C LEU A 160 -2.77 14.75 -8.83
N SER A 161 -1.69 15.07 -8.12
CA SER A 161 -0.69 16.07 -8.53
C SER A 161 0.10 15.60 -9.74
N ALA A 162 0.06 16.34 -10.84
CA ALA A 162 0.94 16.10 -11.99
C ALA A 162 2.42 16.28 -11.64
N LYS A 163 2.72 17.22 -10.71
CA LYS A 163 4.07 17.46 -10.25
C LYS A 163 4.64 16.31 -9.42
N SER A 164 3.80 15.55 -8.69
CA SER A 164 4.29 14.40 -7.93
C SER A 164 4.81 13.29 -8.84
N LEU A 165 4.13 13.01 -9.95
CA LEU A 165 4.57 12.02 -10.94
C LEU A 165 5.79 12.48 -11.75
N ALA A 166 5.95 13.80 -11.92
CA ALA A 166 7.11 14.37 -12.59
C ALA A 166 8.43 14.20 -11.82
N VAL A 167 8.37 14.20 -10.48
CA VAL A 167 9.55 14.05 -9.63
C VAL A 167 10.10 12.62 -9.66
N GLU A 168 9.25 11.64 -9.89
CA GLU A 168 9.68 10.24 -10.02
C GLU A 168 10.66 10.03 -11.20
N THR A 169 10.56 10.87 -12.23
CA THR A 169 11.45 10.82 -13.43
C THR A 169 12.80 11.53 -13.24
N GLU A 170 12.95 12.44 -12.27
CA GLU A 170 14.19 13.19 -12.04
C GLU A 170 15.20 12.44 -11.16
N GLY A 171 14.80 11.34 -10.53
CA GLY A 171 15.62 10.58 -9.59
C GLY A 171 16.22 9.27 -10.11
N GLY A 172 15.88 8.84 -11.31
CA GLY A 172 16.40 7.64 -11.96
C GLY A 172 17.46 7.97 -12.99
N ASP A 173 18.66 7.41 -12.86
CA ASP A 173 19.65 7.40 -13.95
C ASP A 173 19.08 6.61 -15.13
N GLU A 174 19.36 7.07 -16.37
CA GLU A 174 18.78 6.56 -17.62
C GLU A 174 19.03 5.05 -17.91
N GLU A 175 19.69 4.31 -17.04
CA GLU A 175 20.12 2.93 -17.23
C GLU A 175 19.41 1.89 -16.35
N ASP A 176 18.50 2.29 -15.44
CA ASP A 176 17.85 1.31 -14.57
C ASP A 176 16.63 0.67 -15.25
N GLU A 177 16.82 -0.51 -15.87
CA GLU A 177 15.78 -1.49 -16.25
C GLU A 177 14.94 -1.99 -15.04
N VAL A 178 15.02 -1.31 -13.89
CA VAL A 178 14.50 -1.72 -12.58
C VAL A 178 13.04 -1.36 -12.38
N GLU A 179 12.48 -0.43 -13.19
CA GLU A 179 11.13 0.12 -12.94
C GLU A 179 9.98 -0.88 -13.16
N GLY A 180 10.20 -1.98 -13.89
CA GLY A 180 9.17 -3.01 -14.15
C GLY A 180 9.18 -4.17 -13.15
N LYS A 181 10.25 -4.38 -12.38
CA LYS A 181 10.35 -5.55 -11.50
C LYS A 181 9.41 -5.45 -10.31
N GLN A 182 8.71 -6.54 -10.06
CA GLN A 182 7.85 -6.69 -8.89
C GLN A 182 8.20 -7.98 -8.16
N PHE A 183 8.09 -7.92 -6.84
CA PHE A 183 8.41 -9.06 -5.99
C PHE A 183 7.32 -9.31 -4.97
N ARG A 184 7.31 -10.54 -4.44
CA ARG A 184 6.39 -10.98 -3.39
C ARG A 184 7.16 -11.78 -2.35
N ILE A 185 6.83 -11.62 -1.08
CA ILE A 185 7.34 -12.47 -0.01
C ILE A 185 6.58 -13.79 -0.02
N ALA A 186 7.26 -14.89 -0.27
CA ALA A 186 6.64 -16.22 -0.42
C ALA A 186 5.85 -16.67 0.83
N ASN A 187 6.30 -16.27 2.00
CA ASN A 187 5.67 -16.61 3.29
C ASN A 187 4.57 -15.62 3.72
N GLY A 188 4.27 -14.63 2.88
CA GLY A 188 3.35 -13.54 3.17
C GLY A 188 4.03 -12.31 3.79
N GLY A 189 3.45 -11.14 3.54
CA GLY A 189 3.97 -9.86 4.04
C GLY A 189 3.98 -9.77 5.57
N ASP A 190 3.05 -10.47 6.23
CA ASP A 190 2.98 -10.52 7.69
C ASP A 190 4.19 -11.24 8.33
N ALA A 191 4.88 -12.12 7.58
CA ALA A 191 6.11 -12.76 8.05
C ALA A 191 7.21 -11.73 8.33
N LEU A 192 7.36 -10.71 7.48
CA LEU A 192 8.29 -9.60 7.72
C LEU A 192 7.86 -8.77 8.93
N MET A 193 6.57 -8.51 9.09
CA MET A 193 6.06 -7.77 10.26
C MET A 193 6.27 -8.54 11.57
N LYS A 194 6.08 -9.85 11.55
CA LYS A 194 6.35 -10.74 12.69
C LYS A 194 7.85 -10.73 13.03
N TRP A 195 8.72 -10.86 12.03
CA TRP A 195 10.16 -10.82 12.24
C TRP A 195 10.63 -9.48 12.85
N LEU A 196 10.08 -8.35 12.39
CA LEU A 196 10.37 -7.06 12.99
C LEU A 196 9.93 -6.98 14.45
N ARG A 197 8.76 -7.52 14.79
CA ARG A 197 8.25 -7.59 16.17
C ARG A 197 9.13 -8.50 17.03
N ASP A 198 9.46 -9.69 16.54
CA ASP A 198 10.21 -10.68 17.28
C ASP A 198 11.68 -10.27 17.49
N GLY A 199 12.18 -9.37 16.62
CA GLY A 199 13.49 -8.73 16.77
C GLY A 199 13.52 -7.49 17.66
N LEU A 200 12.43 -7.16 18.37
CA LEU A 200 12.44 -6.11 19.39
C LEU A 200 13.20 -6.59 20.64
N ASP A 201 13.94 -5.68 21.29
CA ASP A 201 14.58 -6.00 22.56
C ASP A 201 13.49 -6.21 23.66
N PRO A 202 13.29 -7.44 24.18
CA PRO A 202 12.21 -7.74 25.10
C PRO A 202 12.37 -7.07 26.48
N ASP A 203 13.60 -6.72 26.88
CA ASP A 203 13.87 -6.04 28.14
C ASP A 203 13.58 -4.52 28.06
N ARG A 204 13.41 -4.00 26.84
CA ARG A 204 13.24 -2.58 26.56
C ARG A 204 11.98 -2.22 25.83
N THR A 205 11.26 -3.21 25.29
CA THR A 205 10.07 -2.94 24.47
C THR A 205 8.83 -3.65 25.05
N GLU A 206 7.77 -2.87 25.20
CA GLU A 206 6.43 -3.37 25.49
C GLU A 206 5.53 -3.14 24.28
N VAL A 207 4.81 -4.15 23.82
CA VAL A 207 3.81 -4.04 22.76
C VAL A 207 2.42 -4.23 23.35
N ARG A 208 1.61 -3.18 23.32
CA ARG A 208 0.23 -3.17 23.79
C ARG A 208 -0.72 -3.23 22.60
N LEU A 209 -1.18 -4.42 22.29
CA LEU A 209 -2.24 -4.66 21.30
C LEU A 209 -3.61 -4.27 21.86
N SER A 210 -4.63 -4.18 20.99
CA SER A 210 -6.01 -3.82 21.35
C SER A 210 -6.11 -2.54 22.18
N SER A 211 -5.19 -1.62 22.00
CA SER A 211 -5.04 -0.37 22.74
C SER A 211 -5.22 0.83 21.80
N VAL A 212 -6.41 1.45 21.83
CA VAL A 212 -6.79 2.53 20.91
C VAL A 212 -6.42 3.88 21.52
N ALA A 213 -5.41 4.55 20.97
CA ALA A 213 -5.04 5.91 21.35
C ALA A 213 -6.20 6.90 21.08
N LYS A 214 -6.53 7.77 22.04
CA LYS A 214 -7.60 8.76 21.97
C LYS A 214 -7.11 10.19 22.04
N SER A 215 -6.10 10.44 22.85
CA SER A 215 -5.49 11.78 22.96
C SER A 215 -4.00 11.69 23.27
N VAL A 216 -3.28 12.66 22.74
CA VAL A 216 -1.86 12.89 22.98
C VAL A 216 -1.73 14.27 23.61
N GLN A 217 -1.55 14.31 24.93
CA GLN A 217 -1.16 15.53 25.64
C GLN A 217 0.36 15.64 25.63
N TRP A 218 0.88 16.79 25.27
CA TRP A 218 2.31 16.92 25.11
C TRP A 218 2.82 18.33 25.45
N LYS A 219 4.06 18.37 25.88
CA LYS A 219 4.90 19.55 25.98
C LYS A 219 6.34 19.13 25.71
N ARG A 220 7.22 20.07 25.47
CA ARG A 220 8.62 19.76 25.20
C ARG A 220 9.21 18.80 26.23
N GLY A 221 9.68 17.63 25.75
CA GLY A 221 10.29 16.57 26.55
C GLY A 221 9.32 15.72 27.39
N ALA A 222 8.00 15.84 27.21
CA ALA A 222 7.03 15.03 27.92
C ALA A 222 5.76 14.79 27.07
N VAL A 223 5.31 13.54 27.02
CA VAL A 223 4.10 13.10 26.33
C VAL A 223 3.28 12.20 27.25
N SER A 224 1.96 12.31 27.15
CA SER A 224 0.99 11.49 27.85
C SER A 224 -0.10 11.05 26.88
N VAL A 225 -0.30 9.73 26.71
CA VAL A 225 -1.28 9.17 25.79
C VAL A 225 -2.36 8.44 26.55
N ALA A 226 -3.61 8.88 26.38
CA ALA A 226 -4.79 8.19 26.89
C ALA A 226 -5.28 7.17 25.86
N CYS A 227 -5.55 5.96 26.30
CA CYS A 227 -5.98 4.83 25.48
C CYS A 227 -7.27 4.22 26.00
N HIS A 228 -7.99 3.52 25.12
CA HIS A 228 -9.10 2.65 25.46
C HIS A 228 -8.81 1.22 24.98
N GLY A 229 -9.34 0.22 25.68
CA GLY A 229 -9.36 -1.15 25.22
C GLY A 229 -10.33 -1.40 24.07
N GLY A 230 -10.32 -2.61 23.54
CA GLY A 230 -11.26 -3.04 22.50
C GLY A 230 -12.73 -2.95 22.91
N ASP A 231 -13.03 -3.08 24.18
CA ASP A 231 -14.33 -2.89 24.82
C ASP A 231 -14.69 -1.42 25.10
N ARG A 232 -13.85 -0.49 24.66
CA ARG A 232 -13.90 0.96 24.93
C ARG A 232 -13.66 1.36 26.40
N ALA A 233 -13.27 0.44 27.28
CA ALA A 233 -12.88 0.77 28.63
C ALA A 233 -11.58 1.60 28.66
N PRO A 234 -11.47 2.61 29.55
CA PRO A 234 -10.24 3.36 29.70
C PRO A 234 -9.08 2.45 30.15
N LEU A 235 -7.93 2.61 29.49
CA LEU A 235 -6.69 1.97 29.89
C LEU A 235 -5.79 2.96 30.66
N PRO A 236 -4.84 2.47 31.45
CA PRO A 236 -3.88 3.32 32.13
C PRO A 236 -3.13 4.23 31.12
N THR A 237 -3.08 5.51 31.42
CA THR A 237 -2.37 6.50 30.65
C THR A 237 -0.87 6.17 30.59
N VAL A 238 -0.27 6.19 29.39
CA VAL A 238 1.15 5.93 29.20
C VAL A 238 1.89 7.25 29.03
N ARG A 239 3.03 7.39 29.72
CA ARG A 239 3.85 8.61 29.70
C ARG A 239 5.25 8.32 29.20
N ALA A 240 5.82 9.25 28.40
CA ALA A 240 7.18 9.15 27.88
C ALA A 240 7.82 10.53 27.69
N ARG A 241 9.09 10.53 27.30
CA ARG A 241 9.83 11.75 26.92
C ARG A 241 9.45 12.22 25.51
N ALA A 242 9.16 11.29 24.62
CA ALA A 242 8.82 11.55 23.23
C ALA A 242 7.73 10.57 22.73
N ALA A 243 7.06 10.94 21.65
CA ALA A 243 6.17 10.06 20.92
C ALA A 243 6.50 10.05 19.42
N LEU A 244 6.46 8.86 18.83
CA LEU A 244 6.51 8.63 17.41
C LEU A 244 5.11 8.23 16.89
N ILE A 245 4.57 9.06 16.02
CA ILE A 245 3.22 8.91 15.45
C ILE A 245 3.35 8.22 14.11
N THR A 246 2.84 6.98 14.00
CA THR A 246 2.85 6.18 12.77
C THR A 246 1.44 5.80 12.31
N LEU A 247 0.46 6.60 12.74
CA LEU A 247 -0.94 6.39 12.40
C LEU A 247 -1.19 6.66 10.91
N PRO A 248 -2.11 5.91 10.26
CA PRO A 248 -2.50 6.14 8.88
C PRO A 248 -2.98 7.58 8.64
N LEU A 249 -2.71 8.11 7.44
CA LEU A 249 -3.08 9.47 7.04
C LEU A 249 -4.56 9.77 7.33
N ALA A 250 -5.47 8.89 6.89
CA ALA A 250 -6.89 9.08 7.05
C ALA A 250 -7.35 9.08 8.52
N VAL A 251 -6.67 8.32 9.39
CA VAL A 251 -6.92 8.36 10.84
C VAL A 251 -6.52 9.71 11.43
N LEU A 252 -5.38 10.28 10.98
CA LEU A 252 -4.94 11.63 11.37
C LEU A 252 -5.89 12.71 10.85
N LYS A 253 -6.31 12.62 9.58
CA LYS A 253 -7.28 13.54 8.97
C LYS A 253 -8.64 13.52 9.69
N ALA A 254 -9.10 12.36 10.12
CA ALA A 254 -10.35 12.20 10.83
C ALA A 254 -10.35 12.79 12.25
N GLY A 255 -9.18 13.19 12.78
CA GLY A 255 -9.07 13.81 14.10
C GLY A 255 -9.51 12.94 15.26
N VAL A 256 -9.61 11.61 15.07
CA VAL A 256 -10.04 10.64 16.11
C VAL A 256 -9.03 10.51 17.26
N VAL A 257 -7.78 10.93 17.02
CA VAL A 257 -6.74 11.10 18.04
C VAL A 257 -6.50 12.59 18.22
N ARG A 258 -6.83 13.12 19.40
CA ARG A 258 -6.69 14.55 19.69
C ARG A 258 -5.28 14.88 20.18
N PHE A 259 -4.68 15.91 19.65
CA PHE A 259 -3.40 16.47 20.13
C PHE A 259 -3.67 17.72 20.95
N ASP A 260 -3.09 17.78 22.14
CA ASP A 260 -3.17 18.92 23.03
C ASP A 260 -1.75 19.25 23.55
N PRO A 261 -1.17 20.41 23.15
CA PRO A 261 -1.69 21.41 22.19
C PRO A 261 -1.93 20.89 20.78
N ALA A 262 -2.84 21.52 20.05
CA ALA A 262 -3.15 21.21 18.65
C ALA A 262 -1.93 21.45 17.74
N LEU A 263 -1.89 20.78 16.58
CA LEU A 263 -0.77 20.80 15.64
C LEU A 263 -1.15 21.44 14.28
N PRO A 264 -1.35 22.78 14.22
CA PRO A 264 -1.87 23.44 13.01
C PRO A 264 -0.97 23.24 11.78
N ALA A 265 0.36 23.17 11.95
CA ALA A 265 1.29 22.90 10.86
C ALA A 265 1.10 21.50 10.27
N LYS A 266 0.76 20.50 11.11
CA LYS A 266 0.44 19.14 10.65
C LYS A 266 -0.89 19.09 9.94
N GLN A 267 -1.91 19.83 10.43
CA GLN A 267 -3.20 19.91 9.75
C GLN A 267 -3.07 20.49 8.34
N ARG A 268 -2.23 21.52 8.15
CA ARG A 268 -1.93 22.05 6.81
C ARG A 268 -1.21 21.02 5.93
N ALA A 269 -0.27 20.27 6.47
CA ALA A 269 0.43 19.22 5.73
C ALA A 269 -0.54 18.09 5.31
N LEU A 270 -1.43 17.66 6.22
CA LEU A 270 -2.44 16.62 5.94
C LEU A 270 -3.36 17.02 4.79
N ALA A 271 -3.66 18.31 4.61
CA ALA A 271 -4.52 18.79 3.52
C ALA A 271 -3.91 18.60 2.11
N GLY A 272 -2.57 18.51 2.00
CA GLY A 272 -1.88 18.32 0.71
C GLY A 272 -1.68 16.86 0.29
N ILE A 273 -2.10 15.90 1.13
CA ILE A 273 -1.97 14.47 0.85
C ILE A 273 -3.36 13.84 0.87
N GLU A 274 -3.69 13.03 -0.10
CA GLU A 274 -4.98 12.34 -0.20
C GLU A 274 -4.86 10.87 0.21
N THR A 275 -6.01 10.25 0.55
CA THR A 275 -6.10 8.81 0.84
C THR A 275 -6.88 8.14 -0.27
N GLY A 276 -6.26 7.20 -0.94
CA GLY A 276 -6.88 6.38 -1.96
C GLY A 276 -7.75 5.28 -1.35
N GLN A 277 -8.80 4.93 -2.07
CA GLN A 277 -9.65 3.78 -1.77
C GLN A 277 -9.33 2.63 -2.71
N VAL A 278 -9.37 1.42 -2.19
CA VAL A 278 -9.10 0.19 -2.93
C VAL A 278 -10.10 -0.87 -2.53
N PHE A 279 -10.68 -1.52 -3.52
CA PHE A 279 -11.35 -2.79 -3.33
C PHE A 279 -10.46 -3.90 -3.93
N LYS A 280 -10.12 -4.88 -3.11
CA LYS A 280 -9.33 -6.05 -3.48
C LYS A 280 -10.09 -7.29 -3.05
N ILE A 281 -10.29 -8.22 -3.97
CA ILE A 281 -10.93 -9.49 -3.70
C ILE A 281 -10.01 -10.64 -4.13
N VAL A 282 -9.83 -11.60 -3.24
CA VAL A 282 -9.11 -12.84 -3.50
C VAL A 282 -10.12 -13.94 -3.72
N LEU A 283 -10.10 -14.55 -4.89
CA LEU A 283 -10.97 -15.65 -5.28
C LEU A 283 -10.14 -16.94 -5.36
N ARG A 284 -10.45 -17.92 -4.53
CA ARG A 284 -9.86 -19.25 -4.62
C ARG A 284 -10.85 -20.19 -5.29
N PHE A 285 -10.39 -20.81 -6.36
CA PHE A 285 -11.14 -21.78 -7.14
C PHE A 285 -10.75 -23.21 -6.75
N ARG A 286 -11.48 -24.20 -7.21
CA ARG A 286 -11.18 -25.62 -7.02
C ARG A 286 -9.94 -26.04 -7.82
N GLU A 287 -9.74 -25.42 -8.98
CA GLU A 287 -8.59 -25.60 -9.86
C GLU A 287 -8.25 -24.32 -10.59
N ALA A 288 -7.01 -24.20 -11.05
CA ALA A 288 -6.54 -23.10 -11.88
C ALA A 288 -6.92 -23.36 -13.36
N PHE A 289 -8.21 -23.31 -13.70
CA PHE A 289 -8.70 -23.63 -15.03
C PHE A 289 -8.10 -22.73 -16.13
N TRP A 290 -7.70 -21.52 -15.78
CA TRP A 290 -7.00 -20.59 -16.69
C TRP A 290 -5.57 -21.01 -17.04
N GLU A 291 -5.00 -22.01 -16.38
CA GLU A 291 -3.71 -22.59 -16.71
C GLU A 291 -3.81 -23.75 -17.69
N ARG A 292 -5.01 -24.20 -18.02
CA ARG A 292 -5.23 -25.23 -19.03
C ARG A 292 -4.71 -24.73 -20.39
N PRO A 293 -3.88 -25.49 -21.10
CA PRO A 293 -3.30 -25.07 -22.38
C PRO A 293 -4.35 -24.60 -23.38
N GLU A 294 -5.48 -25.29 -23.46
CA GLU A 294 -6.58 -24.98 -24.37
C GLU A 294 -7.21 -23.63 -24.04
N PHE A 295 -7.38 -23.30 -22.74
CA PHE A 295 -7.96 -22.05 -22.30
C PHE A 295 -7.17 -20.83 -22.79
N LEU A 296 -5.84 -20.85 -22.60
CA LEU A 296 -4.96 -19.77 -23.04
C LEU A 296 -4.82 -19.73 -24.56
N LYS A 297 -4.73 -20.90 -25.20
CA LYS A 297 -4.63 -21.01 -26.65
C LYS A 297 -5.82 -20.37 -27.35
N GLU A 298 -7.05 -20.72 -26.98
CA GLU A 298 -8.28 -20.16 -27.56
C GLU A 298 -8.34 -18.62 -27.46
N ARG A 299 -7.80 -18.05 -26.38
CA ARG A 299 -7.85 -16.61 -26.11
C ARG A 299 -6.71 -15.82 -26.73
N ARG A 300 -5.54 -16.44 -26.92
CA ARG A 300 -4.33 -15.79 -27.49
C ARG A 300 -4.24 -15.98 -29.01
N GLU A 301 -4.62 -17.12 -29.60
CA GLU A 301 -4.50 -17.41 -31.04
C GLU A 301 -5.40 -16.53 -31.93
N GLN A 302 -6.54 -16.06 -31.43
CA GLN A 302 -7.42 -15.16 -32.18
C GLN A 302 -6.86 -13.71 -32.28
N SER A 303 -5.70 -13.44 -31.73
CA SER A 303 -5.11 -12.09 -31.65
C SER A 303 -4.23 -11.71 -32.85
N GLY A 304 -4.01 -12.59 -33.85
CA GLY A 304 -3.42 -12.25 -35.16
C GLY A 304 -2.01 -11.64 -35.13
N GLY A 305 -1.25 -11.76 -34.06
CA GLY A 305 0.07 -11.15 -33.91
C GLY A 305 1.17 -12.21 -33.99
N ALA A 306 1.93 -12.19 -35.06
CA ALA A 306 3.27 -12.81 -35.14
C ALA A 306 4.25 -12.00 -34.27
N GLY A 307 4.08 -12.07 -32.95
CA GLY A 307 4.95 -11.46 -31.95
C GLY A 307 5.46 -12.56 -31.04
N GLY A 308 6.71 -12.96 -31.23
CA GLY A 308 7.39 -13.94 -30.39
C GLY A 308 7.40 -13.49 -28.93
N GLY A 309 6.85 -14.28 -28.07
CA GLY A 309 6.92 -14.07 -26.63
C GLY A 309 5.95 -14.98 -25.90
N SER A 310 6.48 -15.98 -25.21
CA SER A 310 5.83 -16.82 -24.21
C SER A 310 4.86 -17.92 -24.65
N ASN A 311 5.26 -18.78 -25.58
CA ASN A 311 4.75 -20.13 -25.58
C ASN A 311 5.18 -20.81 -24.25
N GLY A 312 4.31 -20.78 -23.24
CA GLY A 312 4.53 -21.49 -21.98
C GLY A 312 4.40 -20.70 -20.69
N SER A 313 4.36 -19.36 -20.70
CA SER A 313 4.06 -18.59 -19.49
C SER A 313 2.57 -18.60 -19.22
N GLY A 314 2.18 -18.93 -17.96
CA GLY A 314 0.81 -18.84 -17.49
C GLY A 314 0.24 -17.43 -17.61
N LEU A 315 -1.00 -17.25 -17.20
CA LEU A 315 -1.63 -15.94 -17.04
C LEU A 315 -1.03 -15.25 -15.80
N ASN A 316 -0.48 -14.04 -15.95
CA ASN A 316 0.04 -13.28 -14.81
C ASN A 316 -0.87 -12.09 -14.49
N ILE A 317 -0.73 -10.96 -15.17
CA ILE A 317 -1.56 -9.78 -14.94
C ILE A 317 -2.46 -9.55 -16.16
N LEU A 318 -3.75 -9.42 -15.90
CA LEU A 318 -4.77 -9.19 -16.91
C LEU A 318 -5.45 -7.85 -16.67
N HIS A 319 -5.46 -6.99 -17.66
CA HIS A 319 -6.14 -5.70 -17.66
C HIS A 319 -7.39 -5.76 -18.53
N ALA A 320 -8.49 -5.16 -18.08
CA ALA A 320 -9.74 -5.07 -18.83
C ALA A 320 -10.30 -3.65 -18.71
N HIS A 321 -9.93 -2.80 -19.67
CA HIS A 321 -10.29 -1.39 -19.64
C HIS A 321 -11.81 -1.19 -19.65
N GLY A 322 -12.28 -0.38 -18.70
CA GLY A 322 -13.69 -0.08 -18.53
C GLY A 322 -14.50 -1.16 -17.82
N ALA A 323 -13.90 -2.31 -17.47
CA ALA A 323 -14.55 -3.28 -16.59
C ALA A 323 -14.68 -2.74 -15.16
N GLU A 324 -15.66 -3.24 -14.43
CA GLU A 324 -15.91 -2.81 -13.06
C GLU A 324 -14.75 -3.17 -12.12
N VAL A 325 -14.14 -4.35 -12.32
CA VAL A 325 -12.88 -4.77 -11.71
C VAL A 325 -11.87 -4.92 -12.85
N PRO A 326 -11.07 -3.88 -13.13
CA PRO A 326 -10.28 -3.80 -14.36
C PRO A 326 -8.95 -4.56 -14.32
N THR A 327 -8.48 -4.97 -13.14
CA THR A 327 -7.18 -5.64 -13.01
C THR A 327 -7.32 -6.94 -12.24
N TRP A 328 -6.76 -8.00 -12.83
CA TRP A 328 -6.74 -9.34 -12.25
C TRP A 328 -5.34 -9.91 -12.34
N TRP A 329 -4.91 -10.65 -11.31
CA TRP A 329 -3.64 -11.35 -11.34
C TRP A 329 -3.69 -12.71 -10.68
N THR A 330 -2.75 -13.56 -11.05
CA THR A 330 -2.53 -14.88 -10.49
C THR A 330 -1.43 -14.83 -9.42
N SER A 331 -1.08 -15.99 -8.91
CA SER A 331 -0.01 -16.13 -7.90
C SER A 331 1.36 -16.41 -8.50
N LEU A 332 1.54 -16.31 -9.82
CA LEU A 332 2.84 -16.57 -10.44
C LEU A 332 4.00 -15.85 -9.71
N PRO A 333 5.18 -16.48 -9.64
CA PRO A 333 5.59 -17.76 -10.26
C PRO A 333 5.04 -19.03 -9.59
N VAL A 334 4.36 -18.91 -8.44
CA VAL A 334 3.73 -20.06 -7.78
C VAL A 334 2.38 -20.33 -8.42
N ARG A 335 2.23 -21.51 -9.04
CA ARG A 335 0.95 -21.92 -9.61
C ARG A 335 -0.05 -22.26 -8.52
N SER A 336 -1.17 -21.57 -8.51
CA SER A 336 -2.22 -21.76 -7.52
C SER A 336 -3.61 -21.45 -8.10
N PRO A 337 -4.68 -22.06 -7.57
CA PRO A 337 -6.04 -21.79 -8.03
C PRO A 337 -6.59 -20.48 -7.44
N VAL A 338 -5.78 -19.43 -7.44
CA VAL A 338 -6.12 -18.11 -6.87
C VAL A 338 -6.06 -17.04 -7.95
N LEU A 339 -7.13 -16.26 -8.05
CA LEU A 339 -7.19 -15.00 -8.80
C LEU A 339 -7.48 -13.86 -7.85
N VAL A 340 -6.81 -12.77 -8.04
CA VAL A 340 -7.02 -11.54 -7.28
C VAL A 340 -7.59 -10.48 -8.20
N GLY A 341 -8.76 -9.96 -7.84
CA GLY A 341 -9.38 -8.82 -8.50
C GLY A 341 -9.07 -7.52 -7.74
N TYR A 342 -8.83 -6.45 -8.49
CA TYR A 342 -8.37 -5.21 -7.93
C TYR A 342 -8.93 -4.00 -8.68
N VAL A 343 -9.37 -3.02 -7.90
CA VAL A 343 -9.82 -1.73 -8.42
C VAL A 343 -9.54 -0.63 -7.41
N GLY A 344 -9.16 0.55 -7.90
CA GLY A 344 -8.85 1.72 -7.06
C GLY A 344 -9.77 2.91 -7.33
N ALA A 345 -9.64 3.92 -6.48
CA ALA A 345 -10.28 5.23 -6.58
C ALA A 345 -11.83 5.17 -6.69
N VAL A 346 -12.41 5.88 -7.66
CA VAL A 346 -13.87 6.05 -7.80
C VAL A 346 -14.61 4.73 -7.90
N ALA A 347 -14.13 3.79 -8.72
CA ALA A 347 -14.79 2.49 -8.89
C ALA A 347 -14.70 1.63 -7.62
N ALA A 348 -13.59 1.74 -6.88
CA ALA A 348 -13.47 1.11 -5.56
C ALA A 348 -14.49 1.68 -4.56
N GLU A 349 -14.69 3.00 -4.53
CA GLU A 349 -15.67 3.65 -3.66
C GLU A 349 -17.10 3.16 -3.95
N GLN A 350 -17.44 2.97 -5.22
CA GLN A 350 -18.74 2.45 -5.63
C GLN A 350 -18.96 1.01 -5.16
N LEU A 351 -17.97 0.13 -5.33
CA LEU A 351 -18.04 -1.25 -4.84
C LEU A 351 -18.05 -1.31 -3.31
N LEU A 352 -17.26 -0.48 -2.63
CA LEU A 352 -17.22 -0.46 -1.17
C LEU A 352 -18.51 0.08 -0.53
N ALA A 353 -19.36 0.78 -1.28
CA ALA A 353 -20.69 1.19 -0.81
C ALA A 353 -21.69 0.02 -0.75
N GLU A 354 -21.42 -1.07 -1.47
CA GLU A 354 -22.27 -2.25 -1.48
C GLU A 354 -21.98 -3.18 -0.29
N ASP A 355 -22.88 -4.12 -0.02
CA ASP A 355 -22.64 -5.19 0.95
C ASP A 355 -21.66 -6.26 0.42
N PRO A 356 -21.02 -7.06 1.29
CA PRO A 356 -20.02 -8.03 0.86
C PRO A 356 -20.54 -9.09 -0.13
N PRO A 357 -21.75 -9.64 -0.03
CA PRO A 357 -22.32 -10.53 -1.06
C PRO A 357 -22.44 -9.86 -2.43
N SER A 358 -22.96 -8.63 -2.48
CA SER A 358 -23.09 -7.85 -3.71
C SER A 358 -21.73 -7.55 -4.35
N ARG A 359 -20.72 -7.24 -3.55
CA ARG A 359 -19.33 -7.05 -4.04
C ARG A 359 -18.78 -8.32 -4.70
N LEU A 360 -19.01 -9.50 -4.10
CA LEU A 360 -18.60 -10.77 -4.67
C LEU A 360 -19.34 -11.04 -5.98
N GLU A 361 -20.65 -10.86 -6.01
CA GLU A 361 -21.47 -11.04 -7.20
C GLU A 361 -20.98 -10.18 -8.37
N ARG A 362 -20.77 -8.87 -8.13
CA ARG A 362 -20.28 -7.94 -9.14
C ARG A 362 -18.87 -8.31 -9.62
N SER A 363 -18.00 -8.77 -8.70
CA SER A 363 -16.68 -9.25 -9.07
C SER A 363 -16.71 -10.49 -9.96
N LEU A 364 -17.63 -11.44 -9.70
CA LEU A 364 -17.80 -12.61 -10.54
C LEU A 364 -18.41 -12.27 -11.91
N VAL A 365 -19.30 -11.29 -11.99
CA VAL A 365 -19.82 -10.76 -13.27
C VAL A 365 -18.67 -10.15 -14.07
N ALA A 366 -17.88 -9.26 -13.46
CA ALA A 366 -16.72 -8.64 -14.10
C ALA A 366 -15.71 -9.71 -14.58
N LEU A 367 -15.39 -10.68 -13.74
CA LEU A 367 -14.48 -11.77 -14.11
C LEU A 367 -15.03 -12.64 -15.25
N SER A 368 -16.35 -12.91 -15.26
CA SER A 368 -17.03 -13.63 -16.32
C SER A 368 -16.85 -12.95 -17.68
N GLU A 369 -17.01 -11.63 -17.72
CA GLU A 369 -16.82 -10.84 -18.93
C GLU A 369 -15.34 -10.81 -19.38
N VAL A 370 -14.43 -10.59 -18.43
CA VAL A 370 -12.98 -10.52 -18.66
C VAL A 370 -12.44 -11.84 -19.22
N LEU A 371 -12.84 -12.97 -18.63
CA LEU A 371 -12.38 -14.30 -19.04
C LEU A 371 -13.22 -14.92 -20.15
N ALA A 372 -14.36 -14.34 -20.51
CA ALA A 372 -15.37 -14.96 -21.37
C ALA A 372 -15.73 -16.39 -20.90
N VAL A 373 -15.94 -16.54 -19.59
CA VAL A 373 -16.39 -17.79 -18.94
C VAL A 373 -17.77 -17.55 -18.36
N PRO A 374 -18.77 -18.43 -18.59
CA PRO A 374 -20.08 -18.24 -18.02
C PRO A 374 -20.02 -18.09 -16.48
N ARG A 375 -20.70 -17.08 -15.93
CA ARG A 375 -20.75 -16.82 -14.49
C ARG A 375 -21.05 -18.07 -13.67
N ARG A 376 -22.04 -18.86 -14.11
CA ARG A 376 -22.42 -20.10 -13.44
C ARG A 376 -21.26 -21.10 -13.32
N GLU A 377 -20.37 -21.14 -14.30
CA GLU A 377 -19.17 -21.98 -14.27
C GLU A 377 -18.17 -21.44 -13.23
N LEU A 378 -17.95 -20.13 -13.19
CA LEU A 378 -17.12 -19.51 -12.16
C LEU A 378 -17.66 -19.80 -10.75
N GLU A 379 -18.98 -19.67 -10.54
CA GLU A 379 -19.62 -19.96 -9.26
C GLU A 379 -19.47 -21.43 -8.84
N GLN A 380 -19.57 -22.37 -9.78
CA GLN A 380 -19.36 -23.80 -9.52
C GLN A 380 -17.91 -24.12 -9.17
N GLN A 381 -16.95 -23.40 -9.75
CA GLN A 381 -15.52 -23.57 -9.49
C GLN A 381 -15.03 -22.80 -8.28
N LEU A 382 -15.76 -21.77 -7.84
CA LEU A 382 -15.38 -20.96 -6.67
C LEU A 382 -15.45 -21.82 -5.41
N ASP A 383 -14.36 -21.84 -4.64
CA ASP A 383 -14.26 -22.55 -3.38
C ASP A 383 -14.30 -21.61 -2.18
N ALA A 384 -13.66 -20.43 -2.31
CA ALA A 384 -13.69 -19.39 -1.29
C ALA A 384 -13.41 -18.00 -1.88
N SER A 385 -13.85 -16.99 -1.17
CA SER A 385 -13.48 -15.59 -1.43
C SER A 385 -13.07 -14.89 -0.14
N ALA A 386 -12.16 -13.93 -0.24
CA ALA A 386 -11.75 -13.10 0.88
C ALA A 386 -11.48 -11.66 0.42
N SER A 387 -11.85 -10.70 1.24
CA SER A 387 -11.56 -9.28 1.05
C SER A 387 -11.46 -8.60 2.42
N HIS A 388 -10.82 -7.44 2.48
CA HIS A 388 -10.83 -6.57 3.66
C HIS A 388 -11.25 -5.17 3.27
N ASP A 389 -12.25 -4.64 3.96
CA ASP A 389 -12.74 -3.29 3.73
C ASP A 389 -11.88 -2.27 4.48
N TRP A 390 -10.83 -1.79 3.81
CA TRP A 390 -9.92 -0.79 4.38
C TRP A 390 -10.59 0.57 4.59
N HIS A 391 -11.66 0.87 3.85
CA HIS A 391 -12.43 2.10 3.99
C HIS A 391 -13.25 2.11 5.29
N ALA A 392 -13.99 1.04 5.55
CA ALA A 392 -14.81 0.88 6.75
C ALA A 392 -13.96 0.58 8.01
N ASP A 393 -12.72 0.10 7.85
CA ASP A 393 -11.81 -0.19 8.95
C ASP A 393 -11.47 1.09 9.74
N PRO A 394 -11.89 1.23 11.01
CA PRO A 394 -11.71 2.47 11.77
C PRO A 394 -10.25 2.84 12.02
N PHE A 395 -9.33 1.88 11.90
CA PHE A 395 -7.90 2.05 12.14
C PHE A 395 -7.08 2.21 10.86
N ALA A 396 -7.73 2.25 9.69
CA ALA A 396 -7.12 2.55 8.40
C ALA A 396 -7.83 3.70 7.67
N ARG A 397 -9.16 3.60 7.50
CA ARG A 397 -10.05 4.56 6.83
C ARG A 397 -9.70 4.81 5.36
N GLY A 398 -9.07 3.83 4.73
CA GLY A 398 -8.61 3.85 3.35
C GLY A 398 -7.37 3.00 3.15
N ALA A 399 -6.92 2.88 1.90
CA ALA A 399 -5.82 2.00 1.52
C ALA A 399 -4.46 2.68 1.73
N TYR A 400 -4.06 3.56 0.84
CA TYR A 400 -2.76 4.24 0.91
C TYR A 400 -2.84 5.67 0.37
N SER A 401 -1.75 6.44 0.57
CA SER A 401 -1.74 7.86 0.29
C SER A 401 -1.23 8.17 -1.11
N TYR A 402 -1.71 9.28 -1.68
CA TYR A 402 -1.14 9.91 -2.87
C TYR A 402 -1.06 11.44 -2.68
N ILE A 403 -0.22 12.11 -3.45
CA ILE A 403 0.00 13.55 -3.33
C ILE A 403 -1.10 14.28 -4.10
N GLY A 404 -1.83 15.15 -3.41
CA GLY A 404 -2.82 16.03 -4.00
C GLY A 404 -2.18 17.23 -4.74
N VAL A 405 -2.96 17.88 -5.61
CA VAL A 405 -2.52 19.07 -6.35
C VAL A 405 -2.02 20.14 -5.38
N GLY A 406 -0.79 20.63 -5.63
CA GLY A 406 -0.09 21.60 -4.76
C GLY A 406 0.51 20.99 -3.49
N GLY A 407 0.40 19.67 -3.30
CA GLY A 407 0.79 18.97 -2.08
C GLY A 407 2.21 18.40 -2.06
N THR A 408 3.05 18.62 -3.06
CA THR A 408 4.38 17.97 -3.18
C THR A 408 5.32 18.19 -1.99
N SER A 409 5.18 19.29 -1.25
CA SER A 409 5.95 19.53 -0.02
C SER A 409 5.31 18.93 1.25
N ALA A 410 4.09 18.44 1.17
CA ALA A 410 3.30 18.01 2.32
C ALA A 410 3.86 16.76 3.04
N PRO A 411 4.36 15.71 2.36
CA PRO A 411 5.00 14.58 3.03
C PRO A 411 6.17 15.01 3.92
N ARG A 412 7.04 15.87 3.40
CA ARG A 412 8.18 16.42 4.17
C ARG A 412 7.73 17.28 5.33
N ALA A 413 6.67 18.09 5.16
CA ALA A 413 6.11 18.92 6.23
C ALA A 413 5.45 18.06 7.32
N LEU A 414 4.78 16.97 6.94
CA LEU A 414 4.20 15.99 7.85
C LEU A 414 5.32 15.27 8.63
N ALA A 415 6.42 14.92 7.98
CA ALA A 415 7.55 14.23 8.59
C ALA A 415 8.29 15.06 9.68
N ARG A 416 8.31 16.39 9.57
CA ARG A 416 9.10 17.26 10.48
C ARG A 416 8.77 17.01 11.95
N PRO A 417 9.77 16.82 12.84
CA PRO A 417 9.53 16.74 14.27
C PRO A 417 8.92 18.03 14.84
N VAL A 418 8.21 17.91 15.96
CA VAL A 418 7.67 19.04 16.72
C VAL A 418 8.36 19.11 18.07
N ASP A 419 9.09 20.21 18.32
CA ASP A 419 9.79 20.55 19.57
C ASP A 419 10.68 19.41 20.13
N GLY A 420 11.26 18.57 19.24
CA GLY A 420 12.07 17.42 19.66
C GLY A 420 11.29 16.41 20.54
N THR A 421 9.96 16.42 20.44
CA THR A 421 9.07 15.64 21.32
C THR A 421 8.10 14.77 20.54
N LEU A 422 7.46 15.29 19.49
CA LEU A 422 6.60 14.53 18.61
C LEU A 422 7.30 14.29 17.27
N PHE A 423 7.37 13.05 16.87
CA PHE A 423 7.97 12.59 15.61
C PHE A 423 6.91 11.90 14.76
N PHE A 424 7.08 11.91 13.45
CA PHE A 424 6.08 11.39 12.51
C PHE A 424 6.75 10.47 11.48
N ALA A 425 6.18 9.28 11.30
CA ALA A 425 6.57 8.32 10.28
C ALA A 425 5.32 7.62 9.71
N GLY A 426 5.51 6.80 8.71
CA GLY A 426 4.48 6.14 7.92
C GLY A 426 4.64 6.48 6.45
N GLU A 427 4.01 5.73 5.56
CA GLU A 427 4.14 5.87 4.11
C GLU A 427 3.83 7.30 3.62
N ALA A 428 2.89 8.00 4.24
CA ALA A 428 2.52 9.38 3.90
C ALA A 428 3.60 10.43 4.23
N THR A 429 4.66 10.06 4.95
CA THR A 429 5.78 10.95 5.32
C THR A 429 7.02 10.76 4.45
N ASN A 430 6.96 9.84 3.49
CA ASN A 430 8.00 9.61 2.49
C ASN A 430 7.45 9.99 1.11
N GLY A 431 7.96 11.08 0.53
CA GLY A 431 7.43 11.58 -0.74
C GLY A 431 7.86 10.75 -1.95
N ALA A 432 9.03 10.14 -1.90
CA ALA A 432 9.55 9.31 -3.00
C ALA A 432 8.89 7.93 -3.06
N GLU A 433 8.56 7.35 -1.91
CA GLU A 433 7.95 6.01 -1.82
C GLU A 433 6.58 6.07 -1.13
N ILE A 434 5.82 7.16 -1.40
CA ILE A 434 4.49 7.35 -0.81
C ILE A 434 3.56 6.19 -1.16
N GLY A 435 2.74 5.75 -0.22
CA GLY A 435 1.80 4.66 -0.44
C GLY A 435 2.38 3.25 -0.30
N THR A 436 3.69 3.09 -0.05
CA THR A 436 4.37 1.79 -0.06
C THR A 436 4.80 1.31 1.34
N VAL A 437 5.02 -0.01 1.46
CA VAL A 437 5.61 -0.61 2.67
C VAL A 437 7.07 -0.18 2.81
N ALA A 438 7.82 -0.06 1.71
CA ALA A 438 9.20 0.42 1.68
C ALA A 438 9.29 1.84 2.25
N GLY A 439 8.45 2.76 1.78
CA GLY A 439 8.37 4.11 2.31
C GLY A 439 7.96 4.17 3.79
N ALA A 440 7.13 3.24 4.24
CA ALA A 440 6.81 3.14 5.66
C ALA A 440 8.03 2.70 6.49
N LEU A 441 8.75 1.66 6.06
CA LEU A 441 9.95 1.14 6.72
C LEU A 441 11.04 2.22 6.81
N SER A 442 11.41 2.81 5.68
CA SER A 442 12.44 3.85 5.59
C SER A 442 12.11 5.09 6.42
N SER A 443 10.83 5.52 6.42
CA SER A 443 10.36 6.63 7.26
C SER A 443 10.45 6.31 8.75
N GLY A 444 10.18 5.07 9.16
CA GLY A 444 10.33 4.60 10.54
C GLY A 444 11.77 4.71 11.01
N ARG A 445 12.72 4.21 10.22
CA ARG A 445 14.18 4.30 10.53
C ARG A 445 14.69 5.74 10.53
N ARG A 446 14.21 6.60 9.61
CA ARG A 446 14.48 8.04 9.64
C ARG A 446 14.04 8.64 10.97
N ALA A 447 12.79 8.41 11.35
CA ALA A 447 12.25 8.98 12.59
C ALA A 447 12.94 8.43 13.84
N ALA A 448 13.37 7.17 13.86
CA ALA A 448 14.18 6.62 14.95
C ALA A 448 15.50 7.39 15.11
N ARG A 449 16.20 7.69 14.00
CA ARG A 449 17.43 8.53 14.05
C ARG A 449 17.15 9.95 14.60
N GLU A 450 16.03 10.56 14.21
CA GLU A 450 15.60 11.87 14.71
C GLU A 450 15.34 11.84 16.22
N VAL A 451 14.64 10.81 16.71
CA VAL A 451 14.38 10.59 18.15
C VAL A 451 15.69 10.40 18.91
N LEU A 452 16.58 9.54 18.43
CA LEU A 452 17.89 9.31 19.07
C LEU A 452 18.70 10.59 19.17
N LYS A 453 18.69 11.43 18.14
CA LYS A 453 19.35 12.73 18.16
C LYS A 453 18.74 13.70 19.18
N ALA A 454 17.42 13.70 19.32
CA ALA A 454 16.71 14.62 20.22
C ALA A 454 16.78 14.21 21.70
N LEU A 455 16.95 12.91 21.99
CA LEU A 455 16.96 12.39 23.38
C LEU A 455 18.36 12.23 23.98
N ARG A 456 19.40 12.42 23.17
CA ARG A 456 20.80 12.57 23.64
C ARG A 456 20.97 13.89 24.39
#